data_01592543598ac54dc1cf624c03ddb3d9
#
_entry.id   01592543598ac54dc1cf624c03ddb3d9
#
_cell.length_a   1.000
_cell.length_b   1.000
_cell.length_c   1.000
_cell.angle_alpha   90.00
_cell.angle_beta   90.00
_cell.angle_gamma   90.00
#
_symmetry.space_group_name_H-M   'P 1'
#
loop_
_entity.id
_entity.type
_entity.pdbx_description
1 polymer ?
#
loop_
_entity_poly.entity_id
_entity_poly.type
_entity_poly.pdbx_seq_one_letter_code
_entity_poly.pdbx_strand_id
1 'polypeptide(L)'
;MLGPGNKTRIATTAHMSRNTVIKAEREVLAGIEPSVRQRPIGGGDIKAEIKQPGLLEALDALVNPETRGDPMSFLRWTSKSTAKLADELVRQGFKITDDTVGRILKSLGYSLQATAKEKEGTAHPDRDDQFHYLNNQVNSFIETGQPIISVDTKKKELVGEFSNGGGEYHPKGKPTRVKTHDFIDKELGRAVPYGIYDLANDEGWVSVGDSADTATFAVEAIRRWWYELGHPRFPSATKLLITADGGGSNGSRVRLWKVELAKLASETGLEITVCHYPPGTSKWNKIEHKMFSFISMNCRGRPLVSYRTIIELISATTTASGLTIRAEQDLNHYETGIKVSDEELAAIPLKRHEFHGDWNYTIAQSDSR
;
A
#
# COMPACT_ATOMS: atom_id res chain seq x y z
N MET A 1 64.47 8.29 7.44
CA MET A 1 64.04 8.13 8.85
C MET A 1 63.76 9.49 9.46
N LEU A 2 62.62 9.62 10.12
CA LEU A 2 62.27 10.84 10.87
C LEU A 2 63.10 10.90 12.15
N GLY A 3 63.77 12.02 12.42
CA GLY A 3 64.52 12.22 13.67
C GLY A 3 63.60 12.21 14.91
N PRO A 4 64.19 11.99 16.14
CA PRO A 4 63.40 11.77 17.37
C PRO A 4 62.37 12.86 17.68
N GLY A 5 62.67 14.12 17.40
CA GLY A 5 61.73 15.24 17.66
C GLY A 5 60.63 15.42 16.64
N ASN A 6 60.81 14.94 15.41
CA ASN A 6 59.85 15.07 14.32
C ASN A 6 58.61 14.16 14.47
N LYS A 7 58.79 12.99 15.06
CA LYS A 7 57.69 12.03 15.29
C LYS A 7 56.64 12.59 16.24
N THR A 8 57.05 13.26 17.30
CA THR A 8 56.15 13.89 18.24
C THR A 8 55.42 15.06 17.60
N ARG A 9 56.12 15.91 16.83
CA ARG A 9 55.52 17.04 16.12
C ARG A 9 54.49 16.59 15.09
N ILE A 10 54.81 15.56 14.30
CA ILE A 10 53.83 14.98 13.35
C ILE A 10 52.63 14.42 14.08
N ALA A 11 52.82 13.66 15.17
CA ALA A 11 51.73 13.13 15.98
C ALA A 11 50.79 14.18 16.51
N THR A 12 51.34 15.28 17.02
CA THR A 12 50.56 16.41 17.52
C THR A 12 49.80 17.13 16.41
N THR A 13 50.48 17.42 15.28
CA THR A 13 49.84 18.12 14.14
C THR A 13 48.75 17.28 13.47
N ALA A 14 48.94 15.97 13.40
CA ALA A 14 47.99 15.06 12.79
C ALA A 14 46.94 14.50 13.79
N HIS A 15 46.91 14.99 15.03
CA HIS A 15 46.02 14.51 16.09
C HIS A 15 46.03 12.98 16.28
N MET A 16 47.18 12.35 16.18
CA MET A 16 47.34 10.89 16.31
C MET A 16 48.37 10.53 17.37
N SER A 17 48.41 9.25 17.77
CA SER A 17 49.40 8.80 18.74
C SER A 17 50.78 8.74 18.12
N ARG A 18 51.85 9.00 18.92
CA ARG A 18 53.24 8.83 18.49
C ARG A 18 53.52 7.42 17.98
N ASN A 19 52.90 6.41 18.59
CA ASN A 19 53.05 5.01 18.18
C ASN A 19 52.45 4.78 16.78
N THR A 20 51.36 5.46 16.41
CA THR A 20 50.79 5.41 15.05
C THR A 20 51.78 5.96 14.02
N VAL A 21 52.45 7.08 14.33
CA VAL A 21 53.45 7.65 13.43
C VAL A 21 54.67 6.74 13.29
N ILE A 22 55.16 6.09 14.37
CA ILE A 22 56.25 5.14 14.34
C ILE A 22 55.87 3.90 13.48
N LYS A 23 54.64 3.43 13.63
CA LYS A 23 54.13 2.31 12.83
C LYS A 23 54.07 2.68 11.35
N ALA A 24 53.47 3.83 11.01
CA ALA A 24 53.38 4.31 9.63
C ALA A 24 54.80 4.49 8.99
N GLU A 25 55.78 5.04 9.71
CA GLU A 25 57.15 5.15 9.22
C GLU A 25 57.74 3.78 8.87
N ARG A 26 57.53 2.78 9.73
CA ARG A 26 58.00 1.41 9.46
C ARG A 26 57.36 0.79 8.24
N GLU A 27 56.04 0.99 8.08
CA GLU A 27 55.25 0.50 6.92
C GLU A 27 55.76 1.14 5.62
N VAL A 28 55.99 2.46 5.61
CA VAL A 28 56.50 3.20 4.45
C VAL A 28 57.94 2.72 4.11
N LEU A 29 58.83 2.57 5.12
CA LEU A 29 60.17 2.09 4.89
C LEU A 29 60.21 0.64 4.42
N ALA A 30 59.24 -0.17 4.75
CA ALA A 30 59.08 -1.54 4.29
C ALA A 30 58.39 -1.63 2.92
N GLY A 31 58.03 -0.52 2.28
CA GLY A 31 57.31 -0.52 0.99
C GLY A 31 55.88 -1.08 1.06
N ILE A 32 55.25 -1.09 2.24
CA ILE A 32 53.91 -1.61 2.41
C ILE A 32 52.91 -0.56 1.89
N GLU A 33 52.10 -0.93 0.92
CA GLU A 33 51.05 -0.10 0.37
C GLU A 33 50.00 0.25 1.45
N PRO A 34 49.46 1.50 1.47
CA PRO A 34 48.45 1.91 2.43
C PRO A 34 47.21 1.03 2.36
N SER A 35 46.87 0.37 3.46
CA SER A 35 45.65 -0.40 3.55
C SER A 35 44.43 0.53 3.72
N VAL A 36 43.36 0.27 2.98
CA VAL A 36 42.07 0.91 3.16
C VAL A 36 41.48 0.68 4.57
N ARG A 37 41.95 -0.39 5.25
CA ARG A 37 41.58 -0.70 6.64
C ARG A 37 42.69 -0.29 7.60
N GLN A 38 42.33 0.52 8.61
CA GLN A 38 43.26 0.94 9.68
C GLN A 38 43.70 -0.21 10.61
N ARG A 39 42.92 -1.30 10.67
CA ARG A 39 43.23 -2.48 11.51
C ARG A 39 43.41 -3.72 10.65
N PRO A 40 44.42 -4.57 10.95
CA PRO A 40 44.60 -5.83 10.26
C PRO A 40 43.37 -6.74 10.41
N ILE A 41 43.18 -7.64 9.46
CA ILE A 41 42.13 -8.65 9.53
C ILE A 41 42.35 -9.49 10.80
N GLY A 42 41.31 -9.63 11.62
CA GLY A 42 41.38 -10.30 12.93
C GLY A 42 41.79 -9.42 14.11
N GLY A 43 42.13 -8.14 13.91
CA GLY A 43 42.52 -7.20 14.98
C GLY A 43 41.37 -6.60 15.80
N GLY A 44 40.18 -7.21 15.83
CA GLY A 44 39.03 -6.84 16.64
C GLY A 44 38.83 -7.73 17.85
N ASP A 45 37.87 -7.41 18.68
CA ASP A 45 37.43 -8.30 19.76
C ASP A 45 36.82 -9.59 19.19
N ILE A 46 37.05 -10.73 19.86
CA ILE A 46 36.48 -12.02 19.47
C ILE A 46 34.96 -11.89 19.56
N LYS A 47 34.25 -12.35 18.52
CA LYS A 47 32.81 -12.27 18.42
C LYS A 47 32.12 -12.95 19.62
N ALA A 48 31.00 -12.38 20.10
CA ALA A 48 30.26 -12.87 21.27
C ALA A 48 29.86 -14.33 21.12
N GLU A 49 29.42 -14.73 19.93
CA GLU A 49 29.03 -16.10 19.60
C GLU A 49 30.18 -17.11 19.65
N ILE A 50 31.40 -16.68 19.54
CA ILE A 50 32.60 -17.53 19.72
C ILE A 50 33.02 -17.59 21.18
N LYS A 51 32.89 -16.48 21.92
CA LYS A 51 33.22 -16.39 23.34
C LYS A 51 32.24 -17.14 24.26
N GLN A 52 30.99 -17.29 23.81
CA GLN A 52 29.91 -17.81 24.61
C GLN A 52 29.20 -18.96 23.89
N PRO A 53 29.67 -20.22 24.10
CA PRO A 53 29.02 -21.41 23.54
C PRO A 53 27.53 -21.47 23.93
N GLY A 54 26.67 -21.87 23.02
CA GLY A 54 25.23 -21.95 23.24
C GLY A 54 24.46 -20.64 23.01
N LEU A 55 25.15 -19.51 22.75
CA LEU A 55 24.50 -18.23 22.52
C LEU A 55 23.64 -18.22 21.24
N LEU A 56 24.12 -18.86 20.17
CA LEU A 56 23.38 -18.92 18.91
C LEU A 56 22.12 -19.75 19.03
N GLU A 57 22.22 -20.90 19.66
CA GLU A 57 21.10 -21.80 19.92
C GLU A 57 20.06 -21.17 20.83
N ALA A 58 20.50 -20.47 21.88
CA ALA A 58 19.60 -19.74 22.78
C ALA A 58 18.87 -18.61 22.06
N LEU A 59 19.57 -17.87 21.20
CA LEU A 59 18.95 -16.79 20.41
C LEU A 59 17.95 -17.36 19.39
N ASP A 60 18.34 -18.43 18.67
CA ASP A 60 17.46 -19.09 17.69
C ASP A 60 16.20 -19.62 18.36
N ALA A 61 16.31 -20.29 19.50
CA ALA A 61 15.15 -20.75 20.28
C ALA A 61 14.20 -19.62 20.67
N LEU A 62 14.71 -18.41 20.96
CA LEU A 62 13.88 -17.25 21.30
C LEU A 62 13.15 -16.64 20.09
N VAL A 63 13.64 -16.82 18.88
CA VAL A 63 13.05 -16.26 17.66
C VAL A 63 12.30 -17.29 16.82
N ASN A 64 12.49 -18.58 17.06
CA ASN A 64 11.86 -19.65 16.31
C ASN A 64 10.31 -19.50 16.33
N PRO A 65 9.65 -19.54 15.17
CA PRO A 65 8.18 -19.45 15.05
C PRO A 65 7.42 -20.55 15.82
N GLU A 66 7.99 -21.74 15.93
CA GLU A 66 7.36 -22.87 16.64
C GLU A 66 7.22 -22.65 18.14
N THR A 67 8.05 -21.78 18.72
CA THR A 67 7.92 -21.38 20.12
C THR A 67 6.84 -20.33 20.38
N ARG A 68 6.16 -19.85 19.34
CA ARG A 68 5.03 -18.94 19.47
C ARG A 68 3.79 -19.70 19.88
N GLY A 69 3.19 -19.36 20.99
CA GLY A 69 1.89 -19.90 21.37
C GLY A 69 1.68 -20.19 22.85
N ASP A 70 2.74 -20.21 23.68
CA ASP A 70 2.53 -20.34 25.11
C ASP A 70 2.33 -18.95 25.75
N PRO A 71 1.10 -18.65 26.23
CA PRO A 71 0.78 -17.37 26.85
C PRO A 71 1.55 -17.10 28.14
N MET A 72 2.17 -18.11 28.74
CA MET A 72 2.96 -17.98 29.97
C MET A 72 4.41 -17.61 29.74
N SER A 73 4.89 -17.57 28.47
CA SER A 73 6.25 -17.14 28.17
C SER A 73 6.32 -15.62 27.99
N PHE A 74 7.19 -14.97 28.74
CA PHE A 74 7.38 -13.52 28.74
C PHE A 74 7.70 -12.93 27.34
N LEU A 75 8.40 -13.66 26.48
CA LEU A 75 8.73 -13.22 25.11
C LEU A 75 7.65 -13.52 24.07
N ARG A 76 6.69 -14.36 24.37
CA ARG A 76 5.68 -14.82 23.41
C ARG A 76 4.57 -13.81 23.15
N TRP A 77 4.38 -12.84 24.04
CA TRP A 77 3.35 -11.79 23.97
C TRP A 77 3.87 -10.40 23.58
N THR A 78 5.18 -10.22 23.50
CA THR A 78 5.76 -8.91 23.23
C THR A 78 6.43 -8.88 21.87
N SER A 79 6.34 -7.75 21.17
CA SER A 79 7.15 -7.53 19.97
C SER A 79 8.62 -7.81 20.29
N LYS A 80 9.23 -8.72 19.56
CA LYS A 80 10.61 -9.14 19.77
C LYS A 80 11.55 -8.04 19.32
N SER A 81 11.78 -7.01 20.14
CA SER A 81 12.86 -6.07 19.89
C SER A 81 14.21 -6.70 20.25
N THR A 82 15.28 -6.25 19.58
CA THR A 82 16.65 -6.68 19.91
C THR A 82 16.99 -6.44 21.37
N ALA A 83 16.51 -5.35 21.97
CA ALA A 83 16.67 -5.04 23.37
C ALA A 83 16.03 -6.11 24.27
N LYS A 84 14.79 -6.50 24.03
CA LYS A 84 14.12 -7.55 24.82
C LYS A 84 14.76 -8.92 24.65
N LEU A 85 15.26 -9.24 23.45
CA LEU A 85 16.02 -10.47 23.23
C LEU A 85 17.34 -10.44 24.00
N ALA A 86 18.03 -9.30 24.03
CA ALA A 86 19.24 -9.11 24.80
C ALA A 86 18.97 -9.28 26.31
N ASP A 87 17.92 -8.64 26.85
CA ASP A 87 17.51 -8.77 28.25
C ASP A 87 17.25 -10.24 28.65
N GLU A 88 16.60 -10.99 27.76
CA GLU A 88 16.31 -12.40 28.04
C GLU A 88 17.57 -13.27 27.98
N LEU A 89 18.45 -13.04 27.01
CA LEU A 89 19.75 -13.74 26.94
C LEU A 89 20.61 -13.42 28.16
N VAL A 90 20.56 -12.18 28.65
CA VAL A 90 21.27 -11.79 29.90
C VAL A 90 20.69 -12.55 31.10
N ARG A 91 19.36 -12.74 31.19
CA ARG A 91 18.73 -13.57 32.25
C ARG A 91 19.16 -15.04 32.14
N GLN A 92 19.42 -15.56 30.96
CA GLN A 92 19.96 -16.89 30.71
C GLN A 92 21.47 -17.00 30.99
N GLY A 93 22.13 -15.89 31.37
CA GLY A 93 23.53 -15.86 31.77
C GLY A 93 24.52 -15.42 30.68
N PHE A 94 24.03 -15.01 29.50
CA PHE A 94 24.89 -14.49 28.44
C PHE A 94 25.24 -13.01 28.63
N LYS A 95 26.42 -12.60 28.20
CA LYS A 95 26.83 -11.18 28.17
C LYS A 95 26.68 -10.64 26.75
N ILE A 96 25.60 -9.91 26.49
CA ILE A 96 25.26 -9.46 25.14
C ILE A 96 24.53 -8.11 25.17
N THR A 97 24.69 -7.32 24.11
CA THR A 97 23.95 -6.06 23.87
C THR A 97 22.95 -6.25 22.73
N ASP A 98 21.96 -5.36 22.66
CA ASP A 98 20.93 -5.33 21.61
C ASP A 98 21.53 -5.16 20.21
N ASP A 99 22.58 -4.34 20.04
CA ASP A 99 23.31 -4.21 18.78
C ASP A 99 23.97 -5.54 18.35
N THR A 100 24.52 -6.28 19.31
CA THR A 100 25.12 -7.59 19.04
C THR A 100 24.06 -8.61 18.65
N VAL A 101 22.91 -8.61 19.32
CA VAL A 101 21.74 -9.45 18.93
C VAL A 101 21.31 -9.13 17.50
N GLY A 102 21.15 -7.84 17.16
CA GLY A 102 20.79 -7.42 15.82
C GLY A 102 21.79 -7.89 14.74
N ARG A 103 23.10 -7.84 15.03
CA ARG A 103 24.17 -8.34 14.16
C ARG A 103 24.08 -9.85 13.98
N ILE A 104 23.91 -10.59 15.06
CA ILE A 104 23.82 -12.06 15.00
C ILE A 104 22.58 -12.48 14.23
N LEU A 105 21.39 -11.89 14.47
CA LEU A 105 20.18 -12.18 13.72
C LEU A 105 20.37 -11.98 12.22
N LYS A 106 21.01 -10.88 11.81
CA LYS A 106 21.35 -10.65 10.39
C LYS A 106 22.27 -11.73 9.83
N SER A 107 23.26 -12.17 10.60
CA SER A 107 24.18 -13.24 10.17
C SER A 107 23.51 -14.61 10.07
N LEU A 108 22.44 -14.84 10.81
CA LEU A 108 21.58 -16.02 10.74
C LEU A 108 20.48 -15.91 9.65
N GLY A 109 20.46 -14.83 8.86
CA GLY A 109 19.50 -14.62 7.78
C GLY A 109 18.15 -14.04 8.23
N TYR A 110 18.01 -13.63 9.49
CA TYR A 110 16.80 -12.97 9.97
C TYR A 110 16.77 -11.49 9.59
N SER A 111 15.59 -11.01 9.20
CA SER A 111 15.30 -9.59 9.03
C SER A 111 13.89 -9.28 9.51
N LEU A 112 13.63 -8.02 9.85
CA LEU A 112 12.26 -7.58 10.18
C LEU A 112 11.39 -7.71 8.93
N GLN A 113 10.36 -8.55 9.01
CA GLN A 113 9.39 -8.75 7.95
C GLN A 113 8.01 -8.28 8.40
N ALA A 114 7.36 -7.52 7.55
CA ALA A 114 5.92 -7.28 7.69
C ALA A 114 5.15 -8.53 7.22
N THR A 115 3.89 -8.65 7.64
CA THR A 115 3.01 -9.70 7.11
C THR A 115 2.80 -9.50 5.62
N ALA A 116 3.13 -10.50 4.81
CA ALA A 116 2.87 -10.51 3.38
C ALA A 116 1.43 -10.99 3.13
N LYS A 117 0.67 -10.24 2.33
CA LYS A 117 -0.66 -10.64 1.87
C LYS A 117 -0.53 -11.53 0.63
N GLU A 118 -0.04 -12.76 0.81
CA GLU A 118 0.23 -13.70 -0.30
C GLU A 118 -0.75 -14.88 -0.36
N LYS A 119 -1.46 -15.15 0.74
CA LYS A 119 -2.44 -16.24 0.75
C LYS A 119 -3.72 -15.78 0.05
N GLU A 120 -3.84 -16.11 -1.22
CA GLU A 120 -5.08 -16.02 -1.99
C GLU A 120 -5.93 -17.26 -1.70
N GLY A 121 -7.27 -17.10 -1.80
CA GLY A 121 -8.17 -18.26 -1.83
C GLY A 121 -7.92 -19.14 -3.05
N THR A 122 -8.70 -20.21 -3.20
CA THR A 122 -8.61 -21.11 -4.36
C THR A 122 -8.73 -20.30 -5.65
N ALA A 123 -7.71 -20.33 -6.49
CA ALA A 123 -7.73 -19.66 -7.78
C ALA A 123 -8.80 -20.30 -8.70
N HIS A 124 -9.61 -19.47 -9.38
CA HIS A 124 -10.53 -19.95 -10.38
C HIS A 124 -9.75 -20.58 -11.55
N PRO A 125 -10.17 -21.71 -12.13
CA PRO A 125 -9.47 -22.35 -13.26
C PRO A 125 -9.19 -21.38 -14.42
N ASP A 126 -10.19 -20.58 -14.78
CA ASP A 126 -10.11 -19.65 -15.92
C ASP A 126 -9.56 -18.27 -15.54
N ARG A 127 -8.79 -18.20 -14.44
CA ARG A 127 -8.22 -16.94 -13.94
C ARG A 127 -7.35 -16.25 -14.99
N ASP A 128 -6.42 -16.97 -15.57
CA ASP A 128 -5.47 -16.42 -16.54
C ASP A 128 -6.16 -16.03 -17.84
N ASP A 129 -7.14 -16.84 -18.29
CA ASP A 129 -7.94 -16.56 -19.47
C ASP A 129 -8.79 -15.28 -19.28
N GLN A 130 -9.34 -15.04 -18.08
CA GLN A 130 -10.05 -13.80 -17.78
C GLN A 130 -9.11 -12.58 -17.80
N PHE A 131 -7.87 -12.70 -17.32
CA PHE A 131 -6.89 -11.61 -17.44
C PHE A 131 -6.55 -11.33 -18.91
N HIS A 132 -6.38 -12.36 -19.74
CA HIS A 132 -6.16 -12.19 -21.18
C HIS A 132 -7.37 -11.52 -21.84
N TYR A 133 -8.57 -11.99 -21.52
CA TYR A 133 -9.81 -11.40 -22.04
C TYR A 133 -9.92 -9.91 -21.69
N LEU A 134 -9.73 -9.57 -20.42
CA LEU A 134 -9.75 -8.18 -19.93
C LEU A 134 -8.71 -7.30 -20.64
N ASN A 135 -7.49 -7.81 -20.79
CA ASN A 135 -6.43 -7.06 -21.50
C ASN A 135 -6.77 -6.84 -22.96
N ASN A 136 -7.39 -7.83 -23.65
CA ASN A 136 -7.85 -7.68 -25.05
C ASN A 136 -8.94 -6.61 -25.15
N GLN A 137 -9.89 -6.57 -24.22
CA GLN A 137 -10.90 -5.51 -24.17
C GLN A 137 -10.26 -4.13 -23.97
N VAL A 138 -9.33 -4.01 -23.03
CA VAL A 138 -8.59 -2.76 -22.76
C VAL A 138 -7.87 -2.28 -24.03
N ASN A 139 -7.13 -3.16 -24.71
CA ASN A 139 -6.42 -2.81 -25.94
C ASN A 139 -7.36 -2.35 -27.05
N SER A 140 -8.48 -3.04 -27.26
CA SER A 140 -9.49 -2.65 -28.26
C SER A 140 -10.07 -1.26 -28.00
N PHE A 141 -10.31 -0.91 -26.73
CA PHE A 141 -10.81 0.42 -26.38
C PHE A 141 -9.74 1.50 -26.55
N ILE A 142 -8.47 1.20 -26.24
CA ILE A 142 -7.34 2.11 -26.50
C ILE A 142 -7.22 2.38 -28.01
N GLU A 143 -7.23 1.33 -28.83
CA GLU A 143 -7.09 1.44 -30.30
C GLU A 143 -8.21 2.27 -30.94
N THR A 144 -9.39 2.22 -30.33
CA THR A 144 -10.56 2.99 -30.81
C THR A 144 -10.74 4.34 -30.13
N GLY A 145 -9.81 4.74 -29.25
CA GLY A 145 -9.86 6.03 -28.55
C GLY A 145 -11.03 6.19 -27.60
N GLN A 146 -11.58 5.08 -27.09
CA GLN A 146 -12.69 5.09 -26.16
C GLN A 146 -12.20 5.10 -24.70
N PRO A 147 -12.91 5.73 -23.76
CA PRO A 147 -12.53 5.77 -22.34
C PRO A 147 -12.51 4.40 -21.67
N ILE A 148 -11.51 4.22 -20.80
CA ILE A 148 -11.33 3.01 -19.99
C ILE A 148 -11.07 3.43 -18.56
N ILE A 149 -11.90 2.98 -17.65
CA ILE A 149 -11.75 3.26 -16.22
C ILE A 149 -11.59 2.00 -15.40
N SER A 150 -10.79 2.11 -14.35
CA SER A 150 -10.72 1.14 -13.27
C SER A 150 -11.39 1.74 -12.05
N VAL A 151 -12.31 1.00 -11.45
CA VAL A 151 -13.13 1.50 -10.34
C VAL A 151 -13.02 0.61 -9.11
N ASP A 152 -13.07 1.22 -7.93
CA ASP A 152 -13.16 0.50 -6.66
C ASP A 152 -13.46 1.44 -5.49
N THR A 153 -13.87 0.87 -4.36
CA THR A 153 -14.00 1.57 -3.08
C THR A 153 -12.69 1.47 -2.31
N LYS A 154 -12.05 2.61 -2.06
CA LYS A 154 -10.90 2.66 -1.14
C LYS A 154 -11.35 2.30 0.28
N LYS A 155 -10.45 1.69 1.07
CA LYS A 155 -10.69 1.47 2.50
C LYS A 155 -11.33 2.70 3.15
N LYS A 156 -12.44 2.48 3.87
CA LYS A 156 -13.14 3.52 4.63
C LYS A 156 -12.25 4.08 5.72
N GLU A 157 -12.22 5.40 5.84
CA GLU A 157 -11.37 6.10 6.80
C GLU A 157 -12.22 6.67 7.95
N LEU A 158 -11.72 6.58 9.17
CA LEU A 158 -12.33 7.27 10.32
C LEU A 158 -12.08 8.78 10.18
N VAL A 159 -13.12 9.57 10.34
CA VAL A 159 -13.02 11.04 10.34
C VAL A 159 -12.89 11.54 11.78
N GLY A 160 -11.84 12.30 12.06
CA GLY A 160 -11.56 12.83 13.39
C GLY A 160 -10.09 12.76 13.79
N GLU A 161 -9.81 13.06 15.05
CA GLU A 161 -8.46 13.04 15.62
C GLU A 161 -8.02 11.59 15.97
N PHE A 162 -7.95 10.73 14.96
CA PHE A 162 -7.53 9.34 15.11
C PHE A 162 -6.10 9.14 14.61
N SER A 163 -5.42 8.13 15.15
CA SER A 163 -4.09 7.74 14.68
C SER A 163 -4.17 7.18 13.26
N ASN A 164 -3.41 7.79 12.36
CA ASN A 164 -3.19 7.25 11.03
C ASN A 164 -1.75 6.73 10.92
N GLY A 165 -1.58 5.54 10.33
CA GLY A 165 -0.27 4.88 10.27
C GLY A 165 0.77 5.71 9.53
N GLY A 166 2.01 5.70 10.02
CA GLY A 166 3.12 6.49 9.48
C GLY A 166 3.60 7.56 10.45
N GLY A 167 4.42 8.50 9.97
CA GLY A 167 4.94 9.59 10.79
C GLY A 167 5.29 10.80 9.94
N GLU A 168 5.18 11.98 10.53
CA GLU A 168 5.63 13.26 9.99
C GLU A 168 6.77 13.83 10.84
N TYR A 169 7.54 14.74 10.26
CA TYR A 169 8.55 15.48 11.01
C TYR A 169 7.91 16.52 11.89
N HIS A 170 8.10 16.38 13.20
CA HIS A 170 7.73 17.36 14.23
C HIS A 170 8.93 17.71 15.09
N PRO A 171 8.93 18.85 15.78
CA PRO A 171 9.93 19.14 16.79
C PRO A 171 10.01 18.01 17.82
N LYS A 172 11.21 17.61 18.20
CA LYS A 172 11.45 16.52 19.16
C LYS A 172 10.61 16.68 20.42
N GLY A 173 9.83 15.65 20.76
CA GLY A 173 8.95 15.64 21.92
C GLY A 173 7.61 16.37 21.75
N LYS A 174 7.27 16.84 20.53
CA LYS A 174 6.00 17.51 20.21
C LYS A 174 5.25 16.82 19.07
N PRO A 175 4.87 15.53 19.22
CA PRO A 175 4.07 14.85 18.21
C PRO A 175 2.66 15.41 18.15
N THR A 176 1.97 15.23 17.03
CA THR A 176 0.52 15.45 16.94
C THR A 176 -0.18 14.50 17.92
N ARG A 177 -1.04 15.04 18.77
CA ARG A 177 -1.81 14.24 19.74
C ARG A 177 -3.13 13.83 19.10
N VAL A 178 -3.51 12.59 19.31
CA VAL A 178 -4.75 11.97 18.78
C VAL A 178 -5.50 11.27 19.90
N LYS A 179 -6.75 10.86 19.64
CA LYS A 179 -7.56 10.09 20.57
C LYS A 179 -6.89 8.74 20.89
N THR A 180 -7.02 8.28 22.13
CA THR A 180 -6.45 6.98 22.60
C THR A 180 -7.19 5.77 22.02
N HIS A 181 -8.43 5.94 21.59
CA HIS A 181 -9.29 4.88 21.06
C HIS A 181 -9.93 5.31 19.75
N ASP A 182 -10.00 4.38 18.80
CA ASP A 182 -10.55 4.58 17.47
C ASP A 182 -12.08 4.32 17.44
N PHE A 183 -12.82 4.93 18.37
CA PHE A 183 -14.29 4.87 18.32
C PHE A 183 -14.81 5.85 17.28
N ILE A 184 -15.75 5.37 16.44
CA ILE A 184 -16.37 6.20 15.42
C ILE A 184 -17.05 7.40 16.09
N ASP A 185 -16.70 8.59 15.62
CA ASP A 185 -17.42 9.80 15.98
C ASP A 185 -18.84 9.75 15.37
N LYS A 186 -19.88 9.96 16.19
CA LYS A 186 -21.28 9.83 15.74
C LYS A 186 -21.71 10.92 14.76
N GLU A 187 -21.05 12.08 14.82
CA GLU A 187 -21.36 13.21 13.95
C GLU A 187 -20.52 13.18 12.68
N LEU A 188 -19.24 12.81 12.78
CA LEU A 188 -18.31 12.78 11.66
C LEU A 188 -18.35 11.46 10.86
N GLY A 189 -18.69 10.35 11.49
CA GLY A 189 -18.84 9.06 10.84
C GLY A 189 -17.54 8.50 10.24
N ARG A 190 -17.68 7.96 9.04
CA ARG A 190 -16.58 7.43 8.22
C ARG A 190 -16.66 7.99 6.82
N ALA A 191 -15.55 8.41 6.29
CA ALA A 191 -15.43 8.71 4.87
C ALA A 191 -15.38 7.42 4.04
N VAL A 192 -16.15 7.41 2.96
CA VAL A 192 -16.23 6.31 1.98
C VAL A 192 -15.73 6.83 0.65
N PRO A 193 -14.42 6.74 0.36
CA PRO A 193 -13.89 7.20 -0.92
C PRO A 193 -14.14 6.14 -2.00
N TYR A 194 -14.89 6.48 -3.04
CA TYR A 194 -15.03 5.69 -4.25
C TYR A 194 -14.20 6.31 -5.36
N GLY A 195 -13.29 5.53 -5.93
CA GLY A 195 -12.33 6.00 -6.92
C GLY A 195 -12.64 5.54 -8.32
N ILE A 196 -12.35 6.40 -9.27
CA ILE A 196 -12.30 6.13 -10.70
C ILE A 196 -10.92 6.52 -11.20
N TYR A 197 -10.23 5.60 -11.87
CA TYR A 197 -8.93 5.84 -12.47
C TYR A 197 -9.01 5.65 -13.98
N ASP A 198 -8.73 6.72 -14.74
CA ASP A 198 -8.63 6.69 -16.20
C ASP A 198 -7.27 6.08 -16.58
N LEU A 199 -7.33 4.91 -17.23
CA LEU A 199 -6.13 4.15 -17.59
C LEU A 199 -5.32 4.82 -18.70
N ALA A 200 -5.98 5.57 -19.58
CA ALA A 200 -5.35 6.19 -20.74
C ALA A 200 -4.60 7.48 -20.38
N ASN A 201 -5.12 8.25 -19.42
CA ASN A 201 -4.62 9.59 -19.12
C ASN A 201 -3.86 9.70 -17.79
N ASP A 202 -3.75 8.63 -16.99
CA ASP A 202 -3.18 8.64 -15.62
C ASP A 202 -3.87 9.71 -14.74
N GLU A 203 -5.20 9.80 -14.86
CA GLU A 203 -6.05 10.74 -14.11
C GLU A 203 -6.99 10.00 -13.18
N GLY A 204 -7.26 10.59 -12.01
CA GLY A 204 -8.17 10.04 -11.00
C GLY A 204 -9.29 10.97 -10.63
N TRP A 205 -10.44 10.37 -10.32
CA TRP A 205 -11.56 11.01 -9.64
C TRP A 205 -11.89 10.24 -8.36
N VAL A 206 -12.18 10.96 -7.28
CA VAL A 206 -12.63 10.33 -6.04
C VAL A 206 -13.86 11.06 -5.50
N SER A 207 -14.98 10.35 -5.43
CA SER A 207 -16.16 10.80 -4.66
C SER A 207 -16.01 10.35 -3.22
N VAL A 208 -16.06 11.29 -2.27
CA VAL A 208 -15.93 11.01 -0.84
C VAL A 208 -17.31 11.13 -0.19
N GLY A 209 -17.98 9.98 -0.01
CA GLY A 209 -19.27 9.90 0.67
C GLY A 209 -19.14 9.80 2.19
N ASP A 210 -20.22 10.11 2.89
CA ASP A 210 -20.38 9.99 4.35
C ASP A 210 -21.35 8.89 4.77
N SER A 211 -21.95 8.22 3.80
CA SER A 211 -22.98 7.21 4.01
C SER A 211 -22.51 5.80 3.64
N ALA A 212 -23.42 4.97 3.14
CA ALA A 212 -23.10 3.58 2.79
C ALA A 212 -22.46 3.45 1.39
N ASP A 213 -21.54 2.52 1.29
CA ASP A 213 -20.97 2.05 0.02
C ASP A 213 -22.02 1.18 -0.71
N THR A 214 -22.80 1.82 -1.57
CA THR A 214 -23.90 1.18 -2.33
C THR A 214 -23.59 1.21 -3.83
N ALA A 215 -24.27 0.37 -4.60
CA ALA A 215 -24.17 0.40 -6.05
C ALA A 215 -24.63 1.73 -6.65
N THR A 216 -25.63 2.36 -6.06
CA THR A 216 -26.12 3.69 -6.46
C THR A 216 -25.03 4.75 -6.26
N PHE A 217 -24.35 4.75 -5.10
CA PHE A 217 -23.21 5.64 -4.84
C PHE A 217 -22.06 5.40 -5.83
N ALA A 218 -21.73 4.13 -6.10
CA ALA A 218 -20.68 3.77 -7.03
C ALA A 218 -20.94 4.30 -8.46
N VAL A 219 -22.19 4.13 -8.95
CA VAL A 219 -22.55 4.64 -10.30
C VAL A 219 -22.66 6.16 -10.30
N GLU A 220 -23.11 6.79 -9.22
CA GLU A 220 -23.13 8.26 -9.10
C GLU A 220 -21.70 8.83 -9.16
N ALA A 221 -20.72 8.17 -8.53
CA ALA A 221 -19.33 8.57 -8.63
C ALA A 221 -18.83 8.50 -10.10
N ILE A 222 -19.21 7.45 -10.86
CA ILE A 222 -18.88 7.33 -12.28
C ILE A 222 -19.60 8.43 -13.10
N ARG A 223 -20.86 8.73 -12.80
CA ARG A 223 -21.62 9.82 -13.44
C ARG A 223 -20.90 11.15 -13.27
N ARG A 224 -20.48 11.50 -12.04
CA ARG A 224 -19.73 12.73 -11.76
C ARG A 224 -18.42 12.77 -12.51
N TRP A 225 -17.64 11.68 -12.46
CA TRP A 225 -16.41 11.57 -13.25
C TRP A 225 -16.68 11.81 -14.73
N TRP A 226 -17.77 11.22 -15.28
CA TRP A 226 -18.09 11.38 -16.71
C TRP A 226 -18.32 12.84 -17.08
N TYR A 227 -19.17 13.54 -16.34
CA TYR A 227 -19.47 14.94 -16.66
C TYR A 227 -18.31 15.89 -16.35
N GLU A 228 -17.53 15.65 -15.33
CA GLU A 228 -16.46 16.55 -14.89
C GLU A 228 -15.13 16.33 -15.63
N LEU A 229 -14.79 15.11 -15.99
CA LEU A 229 -13.52 14.74 -16.60
C LEU A 229 -13.71 13.92 -17.88
N GLY A 230 -14.55 12.89 -17.87
CA GLY A 230 -14.67 11.93 -18.95
C GLY A 230 -15.17 12.54 -20.25
N HIS A 231 -16.33 13.17 -20.26
CA HIS A 231 -16.90 13.79 -21.46
C HIS A 231 -16.03 14.93 -22.02
N PRO A 232 -15.50 15.87 -21.21
CA PRO A 232 -14.54 16.86 -21.71
C PRO A 232 -13.29 16.24 -22.37
N ARG A 233 -12.82 15.12 -21.86
CA ARG A 233 -11.62 14.42 -22.39
C ARG A 233 -11.93 13.58 -23.62
N PHE A 234 -13.11 12.98 -23.67
CA PHE A 234 -13.59 12.09 -24.73
C PHE A 234 -14.92 12.54 -25.33
N PRO A 235 -14.98 13.72 -25.97
CA PRO A 235 -16.25 14.32 -26.39
C PRO A 235 -16.98 13.55 -27.50
N SER A 236 -16.29 12.67 -28.21
CA SER A 236 -16.85 11.80 -29.26
C SER A 236 -16.99 10.34 -28.81
N ALA A 237 -16.81 10.05 -27.54
CA ALA A 237 -16.97 8.68 -27.04
C ALA A 237 -18.41 8.20 -27.17
N THR A 238 -18.55 6.98 -27.65
CA THR A 238 -19.83 6.25 -27.73
C THR A 238 -19.83 5.02 -26.83
N LYS A 239 -18.65 4.67 -26.29
CA LYS A 239 -18.45 3.49 -25.44
C LYS A 239 -17.65 3.84 -24.21
N LEU A 240 -17.85 3.07 -23.14
CA LEU A 240 -17.06 3.14 -21.91
C LEU A 240 -16.72 1.72 -21.47
N LEU A 241 -15.45 1.44 -21.19
CA LEU A 241 -15.03 0.20 -20.52
C LEU A 241 -14.78 0.45 -19.03
N ILE A 242 -15.43 -0.33 -18.20
CA ILE A 242 -15.23 -0.36 -16.75
C ILE A 242 -14.55 -1.65 -16.36
N THR A 243 -13.40 -1.58 -15.71
CA THR A 243 -12.75 -2.71 -15.05
C THR A 243 -12.97 -2.61 -13.56
N ALA A 244 -13.45 -3.66 -12.91
CA ALA A 244 -13.86 -3.64 -11.52
C ALA A 244 -13.59 -4.98 -10.82
N ASP A 245 -13.50 -4.95 -9.51
CA ASP A 245 -13.47 -6.17 -8.72
C ASP A 245 -14.80 -6.94 -8.81
N GLY A 246 -14.76 -8.24 -8.54
CA GLY A 246 -15.96 -9.08 -8.51
C GLY A 246 -16.82 -8.93 -7.24
N GLY A 247 -16.39 -8.12 -6.26
CA GLY A 247 -17.04 -7.92 -4.97
C GLY A 247 -17.45 -6.46 -4.69
N GLY A 248 -17.99 -6.21 -3.50
CA GLY A 248 -18.36 -4.85 -3.08
C GLY A 248 -19.59 -4.30 -3.80
N SER A 249 -19.71 -2.96 -3.80
CA SER A 249 -20.85 -2.22 -4.40
C SER A 249 -20.92 -2.36 -5.92
N ASN A 250 -19.79 -2.56 -6.58
CA ASN A 250 -19.64 -2.78 -8.02
C ASN A 250 -19.50 -4.27 -8.40
N GLY A 251 -19.83 -5.19 -7.49
CA GLY A 251 -19.63 -6.62 -7.70
C GLY A 251 -20.45 -7.21 -8.85
N SER A 252 -19.91 -8.25 -9.51
CA SER A 252 -20.54 -8.91 -10.67
C SER A 252 -21.92 -9.50 -10.38
N ARG A 253 -22.22 -9.85 -9.13
CA ARG A 253 -23.51 -10.40 -8.68
C ARG A 253 -24.51 -9.35 -8.25
N VAL A 254 -24.10 -8.08 -8.13
CA VAL A 254 -24.95 -6.98 -7.65
C VAL A 254 -25.92 -6.55 -8.76
N ARG A 255 -27.20 -6.86 -8.60
CA ARG A 255 -28.23 -6.51 -9.59
C ARG A 255 -28.39 -5.00 -9.71
N LEU A 256 -28.42 -4.30 -8.57
CA LEU A 256 -28.58 -2.85 -8.51
C LEU A 256 -27.46 -2.11 -9.29
N TRP A 257 -26.23 -2.60 -9.24
CA TRP A 257 -25.13 -2.08 -10.04
C TRP A 257 -25.47 -2.06 -11.54
N LYS A 258 -26.03 -3.15 -12.05
CA LYS A 258 -26.40 -3.28 -13.46
C LYS A 258 -27.56 -2.36 -13.85
N VAL A 259 -28.55 -2.23 -12.97
CA VAL A 259 -29.69 -1.31 -13.17
C VAL A 259 -29.23 0.14 -13.17
N GLU A 260 -28.40 0.55 -12.22
CA GLU A 260 -27.87 1.91 -12.16
C GLU A 260 -26.98 2.24 -13.36
N LEU A 261 -26.15 1.29 -13.83
CA LEU A 261 -25.36 1.44 -15.06
C LEU A 261 -26.27 1.58 -16.31
N ALA A 262 -27.39 0.88 -16.36
CA ALA A 262 -28.35 1.03 -17.47
C ALA A 262 -28.99 2.43 -17.50
N LYS A 263 -29.25 3.02 -16.32
CA LYS A 263 -29.70 4.41 -16.23
C LYS A 263 -28.61 5.36 -16.75
N LEU A 264 -27.35 5.15 -16.33
CA LEU A 264 -26.22 5.95 -16.78
C LEU A 264 -26.00 5.81 -18.30
N ALA A 265 -26.09 4.61 -18.85
CA ALA A 265 -25.97 4.36 -20.30
C ALA A 265 -27.05 5.12 -21.09
N SER A 266 -28.29 5.08 -20.61
CA SER A 266 -29.41 5.81 -21.25
C SER A 266 -29.28 7.33 -21.15
N GLU A 267 -28.74 7.84 -20.03
CA GLU A 267 -28.53 9.26 -19.79
C GLU A 267 -27.39 9.83 -20.63
N THR A 268 -26.27 9.10 -20.74
CA THR A 268 -25.06 9.58 -21.38
C THR A 268 -24.96 9.23 -22.87
N GLY A 269 -25.77 8.29 -23.33
CA GLY A 269 -25.67 7.74 -24.67
C GLY A 269 -24.51 6.76 -24.86
N LEU A 270 -23.86 6.33 -23.79
CA LEU A 270 -22.72 5.40 -23.87
C LEU A 270 -23.17 3.94 -23.85
N GLU A 271 -22.54 3.13 -24.69
CA GLU A 271 -22.53 1.68 -24.51
C GLU A 271 -21.49 1.32 -23.43
N ILE A 272 -21.94 0.81 -22.28
CA ILE A 272 -21.06 0.53 -21.13
C ILE A 272 -20.71 -0.95 -21.07
N THR A 273 -19.44 -1.27 -21.29
CA THR A 273 -18.90 -2.62 -21.11
C THR A 273 -18.25 -2.72 -19.74
N VAL A 274 -18.55 -3.80 -19.01
CA VAL A 274 -17.96 -4.12 -17.71
C VAL A 274 -17.20 -5.42 -17.79
N CYS A 275 -15.95 -5.41 -17.34
CA CYS A 275 -15.13 -6.61 -17.18
C CYS A 275 -14.66 -6.69 -15.73
N HIS A 276 -15.11 -7.74 -15.02
CA HIS A 276 -14.67 -7.97 -13.65
C HIS A 276 -13.41 -8.80 -13.58
N TYR A 277 -12.54 -8.45 -12.64
CA TYR A 277 -11.40 -9.29 -12.30
C TYR A 277 -11.87 -10.63 -11.73
N PRO A 278 -11.10 -11.72 -11.92
CA PRO A 278 -11.41 -13.02 -11.33
C PRO A 278 -11.54 -12.94 -9.82
N PRO A 279 -12.35 -13.79 -9.17
CA PRO A 279 -12.46 -13.85 -7.72
C PRO A 279 -11.09 -14.02 -7.03
N GLY A 280 -10.88 -13.30 -5.94
CA GLY A 280 -9.62 -13.36 -5.16
C GLY A 280 -8.45 -12.57 -5.75
N THR A 281 -8.66 -11.81 -6.81
CA THR A 281 -7.59 -11.07 -7.52
C THR A 281 -7.68 -9.55 -7.40
N SER A 282 -8.38 -9.03 -6.38
CA SER A 282 -8.56 -7.59 -6.16
C SER A 282 -7.26 -6.80 -6.15
N LYS A 283 -6.17 -7.39 -5.65
CA LYS A 283 -4.85 -6.77 -5.69
C LYS A 283 -4.32 -6.47 -7.11
N TRP A 284 -4.92 -7.05 -8.17
CA TRP A 284 -4.56 -6.80 -9.55
C TRP A 284 -5.37 -5.67 -10.19
N ASN A 285 -6.39 -5.16 -9.50
CA ASN A 285 -7.14 -4.01 -9.97
C ASN A 285 -6.20 -2.80 -10.11
N LYS A 286 -6.20 -2.19 -11.30
CA LYS A 286 -5.22 -1.12 -11.64
C LYS A 286 -5.31 0.07 -10.70
N ILE A 287 -6.51 0.45 -10.29
CA ILE A 287 -6.75 1.58 -9.39
C ILE A 287 -6.02 1.42 -8.05
N GLU A 288 -5.90 0.19 -7.52
CA GLU A 288 -5.20 -0.09 -6.26
C GLU A 288 -3.72 0.30 -6.33
N HIS A 289 -3.06 -0.05 -7.42
CA HIS A 289 -1.63 0.20 -7.58
C HIS A 289 -1.32 1.58 -8.15
N LYS A 290 -2.18 2.10 -9.02
CA LYS A 290 -1.93 3.33 -9.76
C LYS A 290 -2.42 4.57 -9.03
N MET A 291 -3.40 4.43 -8.12
CA MET A 291 -3.99 5.57 -7.43
C MET A 291 -4.09 5.36 -5.92
N PHE A 292 -4.76 4.32 -5.42
CA PHE A 292 -5.04 4.16 -3.99
C PHE A 292 -3.81 3.96 -3.12
N SER A 293 -2.77 3.28 -3.63
CA SER A 293 -1.50 3.15 -2.93
C SER A 293 -0.84 4.50 -2.66
N PHE A 294 -0.87 5.41 -3.65
CA PHE A 294 -0.30 6.76 -3.54
C PHE A 294 -1.14 7.65 -2.63
N ILE A 295 -2.47 7.59 -2.72
CA ILE A 295 -3.36 8.27 -1.76
C ILE A 295 -3.05 7.79 -0.34
N SER A 296 -2.92 6.49 -0.13
CA SER A 296 -2.61 5.92 1.17
C SER A 296 -1.26 6.39 1.71
N MET A 297 -0.25 6.53 0.85
CA MET A 297 1.06 7.09 1.23
C MET A 297 0.96 8.57 1.58
N ASN A 298 0.20 9.36 0.81
CA ASN A 298 0.05 10.80 1.06
C ASN A 298 -0.75 11.11 2.33
N CYS A 299 -1.65 10.21 2.74
CA CYS A 299 -2.43 10.35 3.97
C CYS A 299 -1.70 9.88 5.23
N ARG A 300 -0.51 9.26 5.12
CA ARG A 300 0.21 8.70 6.28
C ARG A 300 0.66 9.77 7.26
N GLY A 301 0.59 9.43 8.55
CA GLY A 301 1.10 10.27 9.63
C GLY A 301 0.19 11.42 10.04
N ARG A 302 -0.85 11.74 9.27
CA ARG A 302 -1.81 12.81 9.54
C ARG A 302 -3.14 12.29 10.04
N PRO A 303 -3.69 12.85 11.14
CA PRO A 303 -5.09 12.61 11.50
C PRO A 303 -6.02 13.18 10.43
N LEU A 304 -7.01 12.39 10.03
CA LEU A 304 -8.02 12.77 9.03
C LEU A 304 -9.18 13.50 9.72
N VAL A 305 -8.92 14.69 10.20
CA VAL A 305 -9.79 15.43 11.13
C VAL A 305 -11.12 15.89 10.54
N SER A 306 -11.24 15.95 9.20
CA SER A 306 -12.46 16.36 8.51
C SER A 306 -12.51 15.82 7.09
N TYR A 307 -13.70 15.80 6.48
CA TYR A 307 -13.87 15.48 5.05
C TYR A 307 -13.04 16.39 4.15
N ARG A 308 -12.96 17.68 4.49
CA ARG A 308 -12.11 18.64 3.77
C ARG A 308 -10.65 18.21 3.78
N THR A 309 -10.11 17.83 4.94
CA THR A 309 -8.73 17.33 5.04
C THR A 309 -8.50 16.09 4.17
N ILE A 310 -9.45 15.17 4.16
CA ILE A 310 -9.38 13.94 3.34
C ILE A 310 -9.34 14.31 1.85
N ILE A 311 -10.25 15.18 1.41
CA ILE A 311 -10.35 15.62 0.02
C ILE A 311 -9.07 16.36 -0.42
N GLU A 312 -8.56 17.27 0.40
CA GLU A 312 -7.31 18.01 0.13
C GLU A 312 -6.11 17.05 0.00
N LEU A 313 -5.99 16.05 0.89
CA LEU A 313 -4.92 15.04 0.83
C LEU A 313 -5.05 14.14 -0.40
N ILE A 314 -6.26 13.72 -0.77
CA ILE A 314 -6.50 12.92 -1.96
C ILE A 314 -6.14 13.75 -3.21
N SER A 315 -6.63 14.98 -3.32
CA SER A 315 -6.39 15.86 -4.48
C SER A 315 -4.92 16.29 -4.60
N ALA A 316 -4.19 16.39 -3.49
CA ALA A 316 -2.76 16.70 -3.50
C ALA A 316 -1.87 15.49 -3.84
N THR A 317 -2.46 14.31 -4.04
CA THR A 317 -1.69 13.11 -4.38
C THR A 317 -1.22 13.17 -5.82
N THR A 318 0.08 12.96 -6.02
CA THR A 318 0.71 12.91 -7.35
C THR A 318 1.81 11.84 -7.37
N THR A 319 2.30 11.52 -8.56
CA THR A 319 3.38 10.56 -8.78
C THR A 319 4.44 11.17 -9.70
N ALA A 320 5.59 10.52 -9.78
CA ALA A 320 6.63 10.91 -10.74
C ALA A 320 6.18 10.75 -12.21
N SER A 321 5.17 9.91 -12.49
CA SER A 321 4.57 9.75 -13.82
C SER A 321 3.54 10.82 -14.17
N GLY A 322 3.14 11.66 -13.20
CA GLY A 322 2.24 12.78 -13.44
C GLY A 322 0.78 12.52 -13.08
N LEU A 323 0.47 11.49 -12.26
CA LEU A 323 -0.90 11.27 -11.76
C LEU A 323 -1.48 12.56 -11.19
N THR A 324 -2.67 12.91 -11.62
CA THR A 324 -3.50 13.97 -11.05
C THR A 324 -4.81 13.41 -10.55
N ILE A 325 -5.28 13.88 -9.40
CA ILE A 325 -6.53 13.41 -8.80
C ILE A 325 -7.41 14.60 -8.47
N ARG A 326 -8.66 14.55 -8.93
CA ARG A 326 -9.71 15.44 -8.45
C ARG A 326 -10.58 14.67 -7.44
N ALA A 327 -10.83 15.27 -6.28
CA ALA A 327 -11.68 14.68 -5.26
C ALA A 327 -12.74 15.67 -4.82
N GLU A 328 -13.97 15.17 -4.61
CA GLU A 328 -15.09 15.98 -4.15
C GLU A 328 -15.91 15.22 -3.11
N GLN A 329 -16.54 15.97 -2.20
CA GLN A 329 -17.48 15.37 -1.27
C GLN A 329 -18.81 15.09 -1.98
N ASP A 330 -19.32 13.90 -1.75
CA ASP A 330 -20.70 13.55 -2.13
C ASP A 330 -21.60 13.67 -0.90
N LEU A 331 -22.48 14.64 -0.94
CA LEU A 331 -23.43 14.95 0.13
C LEU A 331 -24.78 14.21 -0.02
N ASN A 332 -24.92 13.41 -1.11
CA ASN A 332 -26.14 12.65 -1.30
C ASN A 332 -26.19 11.47 -0.31
N HIS A 333 -27.39 11.17 0.14
CA HIS A 333 -27.65 10.01 0.98
C HIS A 333 -28.18 8.86 0.12
N TYR A 334 -27.60 7.67 0.27
CA TYR A 334 -27.93 6.50 -0.54
C TYR A 334 -28.58 5.42 0.33
N GLU A 335 -29.77 4.99 -0.09
CA GLU A 335 -30.50 3.93 0.59
C GLU A 335 -29.76 2.60 0.49
N THR A 336 -29.81 1.84 1.56
CA THR A 336 -29.24 0.50 1.63
C THR A 336 -30.32 -0.56 1.51
N GLY A 337 -29.95 -1.77 1.06
CA GLY A 337 -30.87 -2.91 1.01
C GLY A 337 -31.88 -2.86 -0.12
N ILE A 338 -31.71 -1.98 -1.12
CA ILE A 338 -32.55 -1.95 -2.33
C ILE A 338 -32.47 -3.32 -3.03
N LYS A 339 -33.64 -3.93 -3.22
CA LYS A 339 -33.79 -5.20 -3.92
C LYS A 339 -34.25 -4.94 -5.35
N VAL A 340 -33.59 -5.59 -6.29
CA VAL A 340 -33.95 -5.57 -7.71
C VAL A 340 -34.60 -6.90 -8.06
N SER A 341 -35.82 -6.85 -8.60
CA SER A 341 -36.59 -8.03 -9.02
C SER A 341 -36.01 -8.66 -10.30
N ASP A 342 -36.49 -9.84 -10.65
CA ASP A 342 -36.09 -10.49 -11.90
C ASP A 342 -36.63 -9.75 -13.12
N GLU A 343 -37.81 -9.16 -13.01
CA GLU A 343 -38.47 -8.34 -14.03
C GLU A 343 -37.68 -7.05 -14.29
N GLU A 344 -37.28 -6.36 -13.24
CA GLU A 344 -36.45 -5.15 -13.37
C GLU A 344 -35.09 -5.45 -13.99
N LEU A 345 -34.46 -6.55 -13.62
CA LEU A 345 -33.19 -6.96 -14.21
C LEU A 345 -33.33 -7.38 -15.67
N ALA A 346 -34.45 -8.04 -16.04
CA ALA A 346 -34.72 -8.45 -17.41
C ALA A 346 -35.07 -7.28 -18.34
N ALA A 347 -35.55 -6.16 -17.77
CA ALA A 347 -35.91 -4.97 -18.54
C ALA A 347 -34.71 -4.15 -19.03
N ILE A 348 -33.52 -4.34 -18.46
CA ILE A 348 -32.33 -3.60 -18.89
C ILE A 348 -31.69 -4.26 -20.16
N PRO A 349 -31.16 -3.45 -21.09
CA PRO A 349 -30.54 -3.94 -22.31
C PRO A 349 -29.12 -4.50 -22.05
N LEU A 350 -29.05 -5.57 -21.25
CA LEU A 350 -27.82 -6.21 -20.82
C LEU A 350 -27.49 -7.39 -21.73
N LYS A 351 -26.35 -7.33 -22.41
CA LYS A 351 -25.80 -8.41 -23.22
C LYS A 351 -24.61 -9.05 -22.51
N ARG A 352 -24.76 -10.30 -22.10
CA ARG A 352 -23.66 -11.09 -21.56
C ARG A 352 -22.70 -11.50 -22.68
N HIS A 353 -21.40 -11.47 -22.43
CA HIS A 353 -20.41 -11.94 -23.37
C HIS A 353 -20.36 -13.49 -23.37
N GLU A 354 -19.84 -14.08 -24.43
CA GLU A 354 -19.70 -15.54 -24.53
C GLU A 354 -18.75 -16.09 -23.47
N PHE A 355 -17.63 -15.38 -23.26
CA PHE A 355 -16.66 -15.74 -22.25
C PHE A 355 -17.04 -15.13 -20.91
N HIS A 356 -17.35 -15.95 -19.94
CA HIS A 356 -17.74 -15.57 -18.57
C HIS A 356 -18.74 -14.40 -18.52
N GLY A 357 -19.92 -14.58 -19.11
CA GLY A 357 -20.96 -13.56 -19.18
C GLY A 357 -21.48 -13.04 -17.82
N ASP A 358 -21.12 -13.71 -16.72
CA ASP A 358 -21.35 -13.19 -15.36
C ASP A 358 -20.30 -12.17 -14.93
N TRP A 359 -19.10 -12.21 -15.50
CA TRP A 359 -18.04 -11.26 -15.27
C TRP A 359 -17.92 -10.21 -16.36
N ASN A 360 -18.32 -10.56 -17.60
CA ASN A 360 -18.15 -9.73 -18.78
C ASN A 360 -19.50 -9.50 -19.43
N TYR A 361 -19.93 -8.26 -19.51
CA TYR A 361 -21.20 -7.88 -20.10
C TYR A 361 -21.17 -6.45 -20.62
N THR A 362 -22.07 -6.17 -21.57
CA THR A 362 -22.28 -4.82 -22.12
C THR A 362 -23.71 -4.39 -21.85
N ILE A 363 -23.90 -3.15 -21.46
CA ILE A 363 -25.20 -2.49 -21.27
C ILE A 363 -25.30 -1.41 -22.34
N ALA A 364 -26.25 -1.56 -23.24
CA ALA A 364 -26.54 -0.57 -24.28
C ALA A 364 -27.50 0.52 -23.76
N GLN A 365 -27.71 1.56 -24.58
CA GLN A 365 -28.81 2.48 -24.36
C GLN A 365 -30.13 1.73 -24.43
N SER A 366 -31.09 2.07 -23.57
CA SER A 366 -32.47 1.69 -23.81
C SER A 366 -32.98 2.51 -24.99
N ASP A 367 -33.47 1.83 -26.05
CA ASP A 367 -34.19 2.53 -27.10
C ASP A 367 -35.31 3.35 -26.46
N SER A 368 -35.14 4.69 -26.51
CA SER A 368 -36.22 5.60 -26.09
C SER A 368 -37.38 5.38 -27.05
N ARG A 369 -38.39 4.62 -26.60
CA ARG A 369 -39.69 4.55 -27.32
C ARG A 369 -40.52 5.76 -26.98
#